data_653d3ec0e7bc0cbf3ac6762ea429a99c
#
_entry.id   653d3ec0e7bc0cbf3ac6762ea429a99c
#
_cell.length_a   1.000
_cell.length_b   1.000
_cell.length_c   1.000
_cell.angle_alpha   90.00
_cell.angle_beta   90.00
_cell.angle_gamma   90.00
#
_symmetry.space_group_name_H-M   'P 1'
#
loop_
_entity.id
_entity.type
_entity.pdbx_description
1 polymer ?
#
loop_
_entity_poly.entity_id
_entity_poly.type
_entity_poly.pdbx_seq_one_letter_code
_entity_poly.pdbx_strand_id
1 'polypeptide(L)'
;VTLGRDAGTPRYFQPLALAWEDDDEDRMKCLAVGGVAKVRQQARVGVLGDAFHDDAFCRALVQAIGQQARCKTGSGELRFQHTAALAALCTPAALAGARITRPQSHSHCAVVHIGDQLLLKGYHRLHAGEHPELEIGRFLTEVQGFAHCAPVAGRVTLAGPDGGLSTLALLQAQLPNQGDGRAYTAAYLDRLLDSWRTAPRAMPADAHGAYLTLVQTLGSRTAALHRALGTPTGRAAFDPVPFGADDRAAAGSAVQTVGRATLDRLAQLQPGLPAALRSPV
;
A
#
# COMPACT_ATOMS: atom_id res chain seq x y z
N VAL A 1 3.26 19.12 -3.44
CA VAL A 1 2.43 20.25 -2.98
C VAL A 1 2.47 20.30 -1.47
N THR A 2 2.75 21.46 -0.90
CA THR A 2 2.72 21.69 0.56
C THR A 2 1.48 22.51 0.89
N LEU A 3 0.67 22.03 1.80
CA LEU A 3 -0.53 22.71 2.26
C LEU A 3 -0.24 23.39 3.61
N GLY A 4 -0.08 24.71 3.62
CA GLY A 4 0.21 25.50 4.82
C GLY A 4 1.69 25.87 4.97
N ARG A 5 2.01 26.65 6.04
CA ARG A 5 3.34 27.23 6.30
C ARG A 5 4.01 26.73 7.57
N ASP A 6 3.34 25.90 8.39
CA ASP A 6 3.82 25.52 9.71
C ASP A 6 4.55 24.17 9.72
N ALA A 7 5.47 23.99 10.68
CA ALA A 7 6.11 22.71 10.97
C ALA A 7 5.03 21.67 11.34
N GLY A 8 4.88 20.65 10.53
CA GLY A 8 3.82 19.63 10.65
C GLY A 8 2.80 19.62 9.50
N THR A 9 2.92 20.56 8.57
CA THR A 9 2.05 20.58 7.38
C THR A 9 2.29 19.38 6.48
N PRO A 10 1.24 18.63 6.11
CA PRO A 10 1.38 17.47 5.26
C PRO A 10 1.89 17.85 3.87
N ARG A 11 2.88 17.13 3.39
CA ARG A 11 3.43 17.26 2.03
C ARG A 11 2.82 16.19 1.15
N TYR A 12 2.50 16.56 -0.10
CA TYR A 12 1.93 15.64 -1.06
C TYR A 12 2.77 15.59 -2.33
N PHE A 13 2.90 14.39 -2.88
CA PHE A 13 3.39 14.12 -4.22
C PHE A 13 2.19 13.89 -5.13
N GLN A 14 1.99 14.81 -6.05
CA GLN A 14 0.92 14.73 -7.03
C GLN A 14 1.53 14.84 -8.43
N PRO A 15 1.88 13.72 -9.07
CA PRO A 15 2.28 13.75 -10.47
C PRO A 15 1.07 14.06 -11.32
N LEU A 16 1.23 14.96 -12.28
CA LEU A 16 0.13 15.40 -13.14
C LEU A 16 0.45 15.06 -14.60
N ALA A 17 -0.57 14.58 -15.30
CA ALA A 17 -0.56 14.39 -16.74
C ALA A 17 -1.73 15.15 -17.36
N LEU A 18 -1.54 15.59 -18.61
CA LEU A 18 -2.54 16.25 -19.42
C LEU A 18 -2.82 15.40 -20.64
N ALA A 19 -4.09 15.15 -20.92
CA ALA A 19 -4.55 14.51 -22.14
C ALA A 19 -5.63 15.37 -22.81
N TRP A 20 -5.57 15.45 -24.14
CA TRP A 20 -6.53 16.16 -24.97
C TRP A 20 -7.44 15.15 -25.67
N GLU A 21 -8.73 15.49 -25.82
CA GLU A 21 -9.74 14.63 -26.44
C GLU A 21 -9.41 14.32 -27.90
N ASP A 22 -8.87 15.29 -28.62
CA ASP A 22 -8.51 15.19 -30.04
C ASP A 22 -7.18 14.45 -30.30
N ASP A 23 -6.34 14.25 -29.29
CA ASP A 23 -5.08 13.51 -29.45
C ASP A 23 -5.25 12.00 -29.13
N ASP A 24 -5.89 11.68 -27.99
CA ASP A 24 -6.07 10.30 -27.50
C ASP A 24 -7.24 10.25 -26.51
N GLU A 25 -8.40 9.88 -27.02
CA GLU A 25 -9.65 9.81 -26.25
C GLU A 25 -9.59 8.77 -25.14
N ASP A 26 -8.95 7.62 -25.38
CA ASP A 26 -8.87 6.53 -24.40
C ASP A 26 -7.93 6.91 -23.25
N ARG A 27 -6.81 7.55 -23.56
CA ARG A 27 -5.90 8.11 -22.54
C ARG A 27 -6.60 9.18 -21.71
N MET A 28 -7.38 10.06 -22.36
CA MET A 28 -8.16 11.08 -21.67
C MET A 28 -9.20 10.46 -20.73
N LYS A 29 -9.92 9.41 -21.16
CA LYS A 29 -10.88 8.68 -20.32
C LYS A 29 -10.19 8.03 -19.11
N CYS A 30 -9.05 7.39 -19.30
CA CYS A 30 -8.28 6.82 -18.20
C CYS A 30 -7.83 7.89 -17.20
N LEU A 31 -7.30 9.01 -17.71
CA LEU A 31 -6.84 10.12 -16.88
C LEU A 31 -7.98 10.82 -16.14
N ALA A 32 -9.17 10.85 -16.73
CA ALA A 32 -10.37 11.45 -16.12
C ALA A 32 -10.80 10.75 -14.82
N VAL A 33 -10.47 9.48 -14.62
CA VAL A 33 -10.73 8.74 -13.36
C VAL A 33 -10.02 9.41 -12.18
N GLY A 34 -8.78 9.86 -12.39
CA GLY A 34 -8.00 10.64 -11.41
C GLY A 34 -8.02 12.16 -11.72
N GLY A 35 -9.08 12.64 -12.36
CA GLY A 35 -9.18 14.01 -12.86
C GLY A 35 -9.12 15.06 -11.75
N VAL A 36 -8.21 16.02 -11.91
CA VAL A 36 -8.04 17.19 -11.03
C VAL A 36 -8.77 18.40 -11.61
N ALA A 37 -8.68 18.61 -12.93
CA ALA A 37 -9.32 19.71 -13.61
C ALA A 37 -9.64 19.39 -15.08
N LYS A 38 -10.73 19.94 -15.57
CA LYS A 38 -10.99 20.06 -17.02
C LYS A 38 -10.20 21.24 -17.54
N VAL A 39 -9.52 21.04 -18.66
CA VAL A 39 -8.70 22.07 -19.30
C VAL A 39 -9.29 22.39 -20.65
N ARG A 40 -9.30 23.67 -21.01
CA ARG A 40 -9.71 24.11 -22.33
C ARG A 40 -8.68 25.09 -22.90
N GLN A 41 -8.26 24.84 -24.12
CA GLN A 41 -7.40 25.72 -24.87
C GLN A 41 -8.04 25.99 -26.26
N GLN A 42 -8.65 27.14 -26.44
CA GLN A 42 -9.46 27.46 -27.60
C GLN A 42 -10.60 26.43 -27.80
N ALA A 43 -10.59 25.68 -28.90
CA ALA A 43 -11.59 24.64 -29.20
C ALA A 43 -11.22 23.27 -28.55
N ARG A 44 -9.98 23.07 -28.13
CA ARG A 44 -9.51 21.81 -27.55
C ARG A 44 -10.01 21.67 -26.11
N VAL A 45 -10.50 20.49 -25.80
CA VAL A 45 -10.91 20.09 -24.45
C VAL A 45 -9.98 18.97 -23.96
N GLY A 46 -9.59 19.02 -22.71
CA GLY A 46 -8.71 18.02 -22.12
C GLY A 46 -8.95 17.85 -20.63
N VAL A 47 -8.20 16.92 -20.05
CA VAL A 47 -8.21 16.62 -18.62
C VAL A 47 -6.78 16.68 -18.08
N LEU A 48 -6.61 17.44 -17.01
CA LEU A 48 -5.44 17.37 -16.13
C LEU A 48 -5.80 16.42 -15.00
N GLY A 49 -5.03 15.36 -14.81
CA GLY A 49 -5.33 14.34 -13.81
C GLY A 49 -4.06 13.76 -13.19
N ASP A 50 -4.26 12.86 -12.23
CA ASP A 50 -3.20 12.11 -11.58
C ASP A 50 -2.51 11.19 -12.61
N ALA A 51 -1.21 11.40 -12.80
CA ALA A 51 -0.42 10.67 -13.78
C ALA A 51 -0.34 9.16 -13.52
N PHE A 52 -0.63 8.67 -12.31
CA PHE A 52 -0.76 7.24 -12.08
C PHE A 52 -1.93 6.60 -12.85
N HIS A 53 -2.84 7.40 -13.41
CA HIS A 53 -3.87 6.96 -14.35
C HIS A 53 -3.42 6.99 -15.82
N ASP A 54 -2.19 7.47 -16.10
CA ASP A 54 -1.57 7.49 -17.43
C ASP A 54 -0.61 6.29 -17.59
N ASP A 55 -0.90 5.40 -18.51
CA ASP A 55 -0.08 4.21 -18.77
C ASP A 55 1.34 4.58 -19.22
N ALA A 56 1.49 5.64 -20.02
CA ALA A 56 2.79 6.10 -20.49
C ALA A 56 3.66 6.58 -19.31
N PHE A 57 3.07 7.31 -18.37
CA PHE A 57 3.77 7.72 -17.15
C PHE A 57 4.21 6.51 -16.31
N CYS A 58 3.33 5.54 -16.08
CA CYS A 58 3.64 4.34 -15.30
C CYS A 58 4.79 3.54 -15.94
N ARG A 59 4.79 3.37 -17.27
CA ARG A 59 5.88 2.71 -18.00
C ARG A 59 7.19 3.48 -17.89
N ALA A 60 7.16 4.79 -18.11
CA ALA A 60 8.34 5.66 -18.02
C ALA A 60 8.95 5.61 -16.61
N LEU A 61 8.12 5.57 -15.57
CA LEU A 61 8.56 5.50 -14.18
C LEU A 61 9.30 4.19 -13.88
N VAL A 62 8.77 3.03 -14.34
CA VAL A 62 9.45 1.73 -14.18
C VAL A 62 10.72 1.66 -15.04
N GLN A 63 10.70 2.25 -16.23
CA GLN A 63 11.87 2.36 -17.10
C GLN A 63 13.00 3.17 -16.43
N ALA A 64 12.65 4.32 -15.83
CA ALA A 64 13.59 5.15 -15.08
C ALA A 64 14.17 4.40 -13.87
N ILE A 65 13.35 3.59 -13.17
CA ILE A 65 13.82 2.69 -12.10
C ILE A 65 14.85 1.70 -12.65
N GLY A 66 14.56 1.03 -13.76
CA GLY A 66 15.49 0.08 -14.39
C GLY A 66 16.80 0.70 -14.84
N GLN A 67 16.78 1.98 -15.25
CA GLN A 67 17.95 2.75 -15.67
C GLN A 67 18.69 3.42 -14.52
N GLN A 68 18.20 3.33 -13.27
CA GLN A 68 18.73 4.02 -12.10
C GLN A 68 18.86 5.55 -12.34
N ALA A 69 17.87 6.12 -12.97
CA ALA A 69 17.89 7.52 -13.38
C ALA A 69 17.93 8.46 -12.17
N ARG A 70 18.42 9.68 -12.41
CA ARG A 70 18.40 10.79 -11.45
C ARG A 70 17.90 12.04 -12.15
N CYS A 71 17.06 12.80 -11.47
CA CYS A 71 16.49 14.03 -12.00
C CYS A 71 16.53 15.13 -10.94
N LYS A 72 17.23 16.21 -11.23
CA LYS A 72 17.21 17.40 -10.35
C LYS A 72 15.88 18.12 -10.50
N THR A 73 15.34 18.56 -9.37
CA THR A 73 14.09 19.31 -9.27
C THR A 73 14.32 20.57 -8.43
N GLY A 74 13.38 21.51 -8.45
CA GLY A 74 13.44 22.69 -7.58
C GLY A 74 13.37 22.34 -6.07
N SER A 75 12.93 21.13 -5.71
CA SER A 75 12.79 20.67 -4.33
C SER A 75 13.84 19.64 -3.91
N GLY A 76 14.84 19.37 -4.76
CA GLY A 76 15.87 18.37 -4.50
C GLY A 76 16.16 17.46 -5.70
N GLU A 77 16.46 16.20 -5.46
CA GLU A 77 16.80 15.22 -6.50
C GLU A 77 15.86 14.00 -6.42
N LEU A 78 15.21 13.68 -7.53
CA LEU A 78 14.52 12.39 -7.70
C LEU A 78 15.55 11.31 -8.00
N ARG A 79 15.50 10.22 -7.26
CA ARG A 79 16.35 9.05 -7.42
C ARG A 79 15.50 7.82 -7.71
N PHE A 80 15.79 7.21 -8.84
CA PHE A 80 15.17 5.96 -9.29
C PHE A 80 16.17 4.83 -9.06
N GLN A 81 15.78 3.79 -8.38
CA GLN A 81 16.71 2.72 -8.02
C GLN A 81 15.99 1.36 -8.14
N HIS A 82 16.66 0.40 -8.76
CA HIS A 82 16.21 -0.99 -8.76
C HIS A 82 16.98 -1.84 -7.75
N THR A 83 16.42 -3.00 -7.43
CA THR A 83 17.10 -4.08 -6.71
C THR A 83 17.46 -5.20 -7.69
N ALA A 84 18.19 -6.21 -7.23
CA ALA A 84 18.49 -7.39 -8.04
C ALA A 84 17.21 -8.17 -8.47
N ALA A 85 16.12 -8.03 -7.71
CA ALA A 85 14.87 -8.70 -8.02
C ALA A 85 14.22 -8.23 -9.34
N LEU A 86 14.45 -6.96 -9.76
CA LEU A 86 13.84 -6.46 -10.99
C LEU A 86 14.24 -7.26 -12.23
N ALA A 87 15.51 -7.60 -12.36
CA ALA A 87 16.02 -8.36 -13.51
C ALA A 87 15.41 -9.77 -13.61
N ALA A 88 15.10 -10.37 -12.45
CA ALA A 88 14.43 -11.68 -12.40
C ALA A 88 12.93 -11.61 -12.71
N LEU A 89 12.29 -10.46 -12.47
CA LEU A 89 10.85 -10.28 -12.62
C LEU A 89 10.45 -9.77 -14.00
N CYS A 90 11.27 -8.92 -14.63
CA CYS A 90 10.86 -8.27 -15.88
C CYS A 90 12.06 -7.89 -16.75
N THR A 91 11.96 -8.18 -18.04
CA THR A 91 12.89 -7.65 -19.04
C THR A 91 12.38 -6.32 -19.61
N PRO A 92 13.27 -5.44 -20.14
CA PRO A 92 12.83 -4.21 -20.80
C PRO A 92 11.83 -4.43 -21.95
N ALA A 93 11.99 -5.51 -22.71
CA ALA A 93 11.08 -5.86 -23.80
C ALA A 93 9.69 -6.28 -23.27
N ALA A 94 9.65 -7.07 -22.20
CA ALA A 94 8.40 -7.45 -21.56
C ALA A 94 7.67 -6.24 -20.96
N LEU A 95 8.41 -5.29 -20.38
CA LEU A 95 7.85 -4.05 -19.85
C LEU A 95 7.17 -3.20 -20.92
N ALA A 96 7.78 -3.08 -22.12
CA ALA A 96 7.25 -2.27 -23.22
C ALA A 96 5.86 -2.74 -23.69
N GLY A 97 5.63 -4.06 -23.74
CA GLY A 97 4.36 -4.68 -24.11
C GLY A 97 3.41 -4.99 -22.96
N ALA A 98 3.81 -4.74 -21.72
CA ALA A 98 3.02 -5.13 -20.56
C ALA A 98 1.67 -4.38 -20.49
N ARG A 99 0.60 -5.13 -20.22
CA ARG A 99 -0.72 -4.55 -19.94
C ARG A 99 -0.67 -3.83 -18.59
N ILE A 100 -1.24 -2.63 -18.54
CA ILE A 100 -1.38 -1.88 -17.29
C ILE A 100 -2.82 -1.94 -16.83
N THR A 101 -3.02 -2.30 -15.57
CA THR A 101 -4.35 -2.34 -14.95
C THR A 101 -4.32 -1.71 -13.56
N ARG A 102 -5.47 -1.21 -13.13
CA ARG A 102 -5.63 -0.55 -11.84
C ARG A 102 -6.76 -1.23 -11.09
N PRO A 103 -6.44 -2.04 -10.05
CA PRO A 103 -7.49 -2.67 -9.25
C PRO A 103 -8.26 -1.59 -8.48
N GLN A 104 -9.55 -1.82 -8.28
CA GLN A 104 -10.30 -1.01 -7.33
C GLN A 104 -9.73 -1.30 -5.93
N SER A 105 -9.07 -0.30 -5.36
CA SER A 105 -8.44 -0.39 -4.03
C SER A 105 -8.95 0.75 -3.17
N HIS A 106 -9.30 0.47 -1.93
CA HIS A 106 -9.57 1.47 -0.90
C HIS A 106 -8.26 1.99 -0.25
N SER A 107 -7.14 1.86 -0.96
CA SER A 107 -5.83 2.29 -0.50
C SER A 107 -5.66 3.80 -0.63
N HIS A 108 -4.91 4.40 0.29
CA HIS A 108 -4.49 5.80 0.23
C HIS A 108 -3.30 6.04 -0.73
N CYS A 109 -2.89 5.04 -1.48
CA CYS A 109 -1.86 5.12 -2.51
C CYS A 109 -2.40 4.67 -3.86
N ALA A 110 -1.82 5.18 -4.95
CA ALA A 110 -2.08 4.65 -6.27
C ALA A 110 -1.51 3.23 -6.37
N VAL A 111 -2.30 2.29 -6.90
CA VAL A 111 -1.90 0.90 -7.11
C VAL A 111 -2.06 0.56 -8.59
N VAL A 112 -0.96 0.15 -9.23
CA VAL A 112 -0.91 -0.12 -10.67
C VAL A 112 -0.23 -1.46 -10.90
N HIS A 113 -0.92 -2.38 -11.57
CA HIS A 113 -0.35 -3.64 -12.02
C HIS A 113 0.30 -3.43 -13.40
N ILE A 114 1.51 -3.92 -13.59
CA ILE A 114 2.25 -3.84 -14.83
C ILE A 114 2.57 -5.27 -15.28
N GLY A 115 1.83 -5.74 -16.27
CA GLY A 115 1.77 -7.15 -16.59
C GLY A 115 1.29 -7.98 -15.40
N ASP A 116 1.73 -9.22 -15.33
CA ASP A 116 1.37 -10.17 -14.27
C ASP A 116 2.45 -10.26 -13.18
N GLN A 117 3.54 -9.51 -13.32
CA GLN A 117 4.74 -9.69 -12.48
C GLN A 117 5.09 -8.50 -11.62
N LEU A 118 4.63 -7.30 -11.93
CA LEU A 118 5.01 -6.08 -11.21
C LEU A 118 3.81 -5.34 -10.65
N LEU A 119 3.97 -4.86 -9.43
CA LEU A 119 3.05 -3.98 -8.73
C LEU A 119 3.76 -2.67 -8.40
N LEU A 120 3.27 -1.56 -8.95
CA LEU A 120 3.73 -0.21 -8.66
C LEU A 120 2.77 0.44 -7.67
N LYS A 121 3.31 0.97 -6.57
CA LYS A 121 2.58 1.78 -5.60
C LYS A 121 3.10 3.20 -5.61
N GLY A 122 2.22 4.18 -5.75
CA GLY A 122 2.53 5.61 -5.67
C GLY A 122 1.99 6.22 -4.39
N TYR A 123 2.84 6.84 -3.60
CA TYR A 123 2.47 7.44 -2.31
C TYR A 123 2.18 8.93 -2.48
N HIS A 124 0.90 9.29 -2.43
CA HIS A 124 0.52 10.70 -2.53
C HIS A 124 0.90 11.50 -1.29
N ARG A 125 0.66 10.97 -0.11
CA ARG A 125 1.08 11.62 1.16
C ARG A 125 2.52 11.24 1.47
N LEU A 126 3.38 12.26 1.61
CA LEU A 126 4.79 12.07 1.91
C LEU A 126 5.04 12.03 3.41
N HIS A 127 5.90 11.11 3.81
CA HIS A 127 6.47 11.01 5.14
C HIS A 127 7.97 11.31 5.06
N ALA A 128 8.52 11.84 6.14
CA ALA A 128 9.96 11.97 6.28
C ALA A 128 10.58 10.58 6.49
N GLY A 129 11.70 10.32 5.83
CA GLY A 129 12.38 9.04 5.88
C GLY A 129 11.97 8.06 4.79
N GLU A 130 12.53 6.86 4.85
CA GLU A 130 12.13 5.75 4.00
C GLU A 130 10.75 5.26 4.42
N HIS A 131 9.89 4.94 3.46
CA HIS A 131 8.55 4.43 3.77
C HIS A 131 8.64 3.04 4.42
N PRO A 132 7.91 2.75 5.52
CA PRO A 132 8.03 1.48 6.24
C PRO A 132 7.83 0.24 5.36
N GLU A 133 6.92 0.29 4.38
CA GLU A 133 6.71 -0.84 3.46
C GLU A 133 7.95 -1.12 2.61
N LEU A 134 8.68 -0.08 2.19
CA LEU A 134 9.92 -0.21 1.46
C LEU A 134 11.05 -0.74 2.37
N GLU A 135 11.21 -0.14 3.54
CA GLU A 135 12.26 -0.46 4.50
C GLU A 135 12.14 -1.91 5.00
N ILE A 136 10.94 -2.29 5.48
CA ILE A 136 10.64 -3.63 5.97
C ILE A 136 10.70 -4.65 4.83
N GLY A 137 10.14 -4.33 3.66
CA GLY A 137 10.17 -5.21 2.49
C GLY A 137 11.59 -5.57 2.07
N ARG A 138 12.48 -4.58 2.01
CA ARG A 138 13.90 -4.80 1.70
C ARG A 138 14.61 -5.59 2.81
N PHE A 139 14.36 -5.27 4.05
CA PHE A 139 14.95 -6.02 5.17
C PHE A 139 14.57 -7.50 5.11
N LEU A 140 13.30 -7.80 4.92
CA LEU A 140 12.81 -9.18 4.85
C LEU A 140 13.37 -9.94 3.64
N THR A 141 13.40 -9.31 2.45
CA THR A 141 13.78 -10.02 1.22
C THR A 141 15.27 -10.02 0.96
N GLU A 142 15.98 -8.90 1.22
CA GLU A 142 17.40 -8.76 0.90
C GLU A 142 18.32 -9.18 2.06
N VAL A 143 17.86 -9.06 3.32
CA VAL A 143 18.68 -9.34 4.51
C VAL A 143 18.32 -10.68 5.12
N GLN A 144 17.02 -10.92 5.35
CA GLN A 144 16.53 -12.14 6.00
C GLN A 144 16.24 -13.28 5.02
N GLY A 145 16.19 -13.04 3.71
CA GLY A 145 15.82 -14.05 2.72
C GLY A 145 14.40 -14.63 2.94
N PHE A 146 13.50 -13.84 3.53
CA PHE A 146 12.14 -14.29 3.85
C PHE A 146 11.29 -14.46 2.58
N ALA A 147 10.95 -15.70 2.25
CA ALA A 147 10.33 -16.06 0.98
C ALA A 147 8.81 -15.79 0.90
N HIS A 148 8.17 -15.38 2.00
CA HIS A 148 6.70 -15.25 2.07
C HIS A 148 6.21 -13.79 2.06
N CYS A 149 6.97 -12.90 1.45
CA CYS A 149 6.55 -11.54 1.10
C CYS A 149 7.00 -11.21 -0.33
N ALA A 150 6.36 -10.19 -0.91
CA ALA A 150 6.70 -9.75 -2.26
C ALA A 150 8.10 -9.12 -2.28
N PRO A 151 9.03 -9.59 -3.12
CA PRO A 151 10.31 -8.94 -3.29
C PRO A 151 10.16 -7.49 -3.76
N VAL A 152 10.94 -6.61 -3.17
CA VAL A 152 11.06 -5.22 -3.64
C VAL A 152 11.89 -5.22 -4.91
N ALA A 153 11.32 -4.73 -6.01
CA ALA A 153 11.99 -4.62 -7.31
C ALA A 153 12.63 -3.25 -7.54
N GLY A 154 12.09 -2.20 -6.89
CA GLY A 154 12.66 -0.86 -7.03
C GLY A 154 11.90 0.19 -6.23
N ARG A 155 12.42 1.43 -6.32
CA ARG A 155 11.86 2.58 -5.60
C ARG A 155 12.11 3.89 -6.31
N VAL A 156 11.28 4.87 -6.01
CA VAL A 156 11.53 6.29 -6.34
C VAL A 156 11.55 7.07 -5.04
N THR A 157 12.61 7.83 -4.82
CA THR A 157 12.77 8.69 -3.65
C THR A 157 13.07 10.12 -4.04
N LEU A 158 12.63 11.06 -3.23
CA LEU A 158 13.03 12.47 -3.29
C LEU A 158 14.06 12.73 -2.19
N ALA A 159 15.27 13.11 -2.58
CA ALA A 159 16.26 13.64 -1.66
C ALA A 159 16.10 15.15 -1.60
N GLY A 160 15.69 15.69 -0.46
CA GLY A 160 15.56 17.12 -0.23
C GLY A 160 16.91 17.82 -0.14
N PRO A 161 16.94 19.17 -0.20
CA PRO A 161 18.17 19.95 -0.09
C PRO A 161 18.82 19.82 1.30
N ASP A 162 18.06 19.48 2.32
CA ASP A 162 18.48 19.21 3.70
C ASP A 162 19.02 17.78 3.91
N GLY A 163 19.10 16.99 2.85
CA GLY A 163 19.48 15.57 2.91
C GLY A 163 18.36 14.63 3.36
N GLY A 164 17.20 15.15 3.73
CA GLY A 164 16.03 14.34 4.08
C GLY A 164 15.53 13.53 2.88
N LEU A 165 15.12 12.29 3.13
CA LEU A 165 14.52 11.42 2.11
C LEU A 165 13.01 11.36 2.28
N SER A 166 12.29 11.18 1.16
CA SER A 166 10.88 10.80 1.15
C SER A 166 10.67 9.77 0.03
N THR A 167 9.94 8.70 0.32
CA THR A 167 9.59 7.70 -0.69
C THR A 167 8.37 8.16 -1.47
N LEU A 168 8.48 8.18 -2.81
CA LEU A 168 7.41 8.58 -3.71
C LEU A 168 6.70 7.38 -4.33
N ALA A 169 7.46 6.32 -4.65
CA ALA A 169 6.91 5.10 -5.21
C ALA A 169 7.72 3.87 -4.81
N LEU A 170 7.04 2.74 -4.76
CA LEU A 170 7.57 1.41 -4.55
C LEU A 170 7.19 0.52 -5.73
N LEU A 171 8.16 -0.19 -6.29
CA LEU A 171 7.95 -1.25 -7.25
C LEU A 171 8.27 -2.58 -6.58
N GLN A 172 7.35 -3.53 -6.63
CA GLN A 172 7.51 -4.85 -6.05
C GLN A 172 6.98 -5.95 -6.97
N ALA A 173 7.31 -7.20 -6.67
CA ALA A 173 6.72 -8.33 -7.37
C ALA A 173 5.20 -8.36 -7.17
N GLN A 174 4.46 -8.62 -8.24
CA GLN A 174 3.05 -8.98 -8.17
C GLN A 174 2.94 -10.44 -7.74
N LEU A 175 2.24 -10.70 -6.65
CA LEU A 175 1.95 -12.06 -6.21
C LEU A 175 0.61 -12.49 -6.79
N PRO A 176 0.54 -13.58 -7.56
CA PRO A 176 -0.73 -14.15 -8.01
C PRO A 176 -1.61 -14.48 -6.81
N ASN A 177 -2.84 -13.99 -6.80
CA ASN A 177 -3.79 -14.24 -5.73
C ASN A 177 -5.22 -14.29 -6.27
N GLN A 178 -6.12 -14.91 -5.51
CA GLN A 178 -7.55 -14.99 -5.79
C GLN A 178 -8.37 -14.07 -4.85
N GLY A 179 -7.73 -13.12 -4.21
CA GLY A 179 -8.32 -12.22 -3.24
C GLY A 179 -7.56 -12.23 -1.91
N ASP A 180 -8.04 -11.46 -0.96
CA ASP A 180 -7.44 -11.36 0.36
C ASP A 180 -8.10 -12.32 1.37
N GLY A 181 -7.40 -12.57 2.50
CA GLY A 181 -7.86 -13.48 3.53
C GLY A 181 -9.15 -13.01 4.24
N ARG A 182 -9.42 -11.69 4.27
CA ARG A 182 -10.66 -11.13 4.85
C ARG A 182 -11.85 -11.46 3.96
N ALA A 183 -11.75 -11.20 2.66
CA ALA A 183 -12.82 -11.52 1.70
C ALA A 183 -13.09 -13.03 1.67
N TYR A 184 -12.03 -13.84 1.68
CA TYR A 184 -12.15 -15.29 1.75
C TYR A 184 -12.88 -15.74 3.03
N THR A 185 -12.50 -15.21 4.20
CA THR A 185 -13.12 -15.55 5.48
C THR A 185 -14.58 -15.11 5.51
N ALA A 186 -14.91 -13.90 5.04
CA ALA A 186 -16.28 -13.43 4.99
C ALA A 186 -17.15 -14.36 4.12
N ALA A 187 -16.69 -14.66 2.90
CA ALA A 187 -17.41 -15.58 2.00
C ALA A 187 -17.53 -17.00 2.56
N TYR A 188 -16.55 -17.47 3.34
CA TYR A 188 -16.61 -18.73 4.04
C TYR A 188 -17.71 -18.69 5.12
N LEU A 189 -17.73 -17.64 5.95
CA LEU A 189 -18.74 -17.49 7.03
C LEU A 189 -20.15 -17.34 6.46
N ASP A 190 -20.34 -16.59 5.39
CA ASP A 190 -21.64 -16.46 4.72
C ASP A 190 -22.18 -17.83 4.28
N ARG A 191 -21.34 -18.61 3.58
CA ARG A 191 -21.73 -19.98 3.17
C ARG A 191 -22.02 -20.90 4.35
N LEU A 192 -21.25 -20.77 5.43
CA LEU A 192 -21.46 -21.55 6.66
C LEU A 192 -22.80 -21.22 7.30
N LEU A 193 -23.10 -19.92 7.45
CA LEU A 193 -24.38 -19.46 8.03
C LEU A 193 -25.57 -19.85 7.18
N ASP A 194 -25.48 -19.79 5.87
CA ASP A 194 -26.55 -20.23 4.96
C ASP A 194 -26.78 -21.74 5.05
N SER A 195 -25.70 -22.53 5.10
CA SER A 195 -25.79 -23.97 5.31
C SER A 195 -26.45 -24.31 6.65
N TRP A 196 -26.10 -23.55 7.69
CA TRP A 196 -26.66 -23.75 9.02
C TRP A 196 -28.16 -23.39 9.11
N ARG A 197 -28.54 -22.31 8.41
CA ARG A 197 -29.97 -21.92 8.30
C ARG A 197 -30.82 -22.99 7.58
N THR A 198 -30.23 -23.59 6.53
CA THR A 198 -30.94 -24.54 5.67
C THR A 198 -31.02 -25.94 6.31
N ALA A 199 -29.95 -26.39 6.96
CA ALA A 199 -29.86 -27.74 7.57
C ALA A 199 -29.00 -27.73 8.86
N PRO A 200 -29.54 -27.27 10.01
CA PRO A 200 -28.76 -27.05 11.24
C PRO A 200 -28.06 -28.29 11.82
N ARG A 201 -28.51 -29.51 11.45
CA ARG A 201 -27.97 -30.78 11.99
C ARG A 201 -27.16 -31.61 11.00
N ALA A 202 -26.98 -31.14 9.78
CA ALA A 202 -26.34 -31.89 8.68
C ALA A 202 -24.90 -31.51 8.39
N MET A 203 -24.23 -30.75 9.28
CA MET A 203 -22.83 -30.35 9.02
C MET A 203 -21.87 -31.53 9.22
N PRO A 204 -21.06 -31.88 8.21
CA PRO A 204 -20.04 -32.91 8.36
C PRO A 204 -19.02 -32.50 9.43
N ALA A 205 -18.43 -33.49 10.13
CA ALA A 205 -17.43 -33.25 11.16
C ALA A 205 -16.17 -32.50 10.64
N ASP A 206 -15.88 -32.60 9.34
CA ASP A 206 -14.76 -31.99 8.64
C ASP A 206 -15.13 -30.72 7.84
N ALA A 207 -16.34 -30.20 8.03
CA ALA A 207 -16.84 -29.01 7.29
C ALA A 207 -15.89 -27.80 7.33
N HIS A 208 -15.06 -27.72 8.35
CA HIS A 208 -14.09 -26.65 8.53
C HIS A 208 -12.67 -27.00 8.05
N GLY A 209 -12.40 -28.25 7.63
CA GLY A 209 -11.05 -28.76 7.41
C GLY A 209 -10.23 -27.92 6.42
N ALA A 210 -10.79 -27.57 5.27
CA ALA A 210 -10.10 -26.75 4.26
C ALA A 210 -9.80 -25.32 4.80
N TYR A 211 -10.76 -24.70 5.48
CA TYR A 211 -10.57 -23.37 6.08
C TYR A 211 -9.50 -23.40 7.18
N LEU A 212 -9.55 -24.38 8.08
CA LEU A 212 -8.59 -24.52 9.17
C LEU A 212 -7.17 -24.78 8.66
N THR A 213 -7.01 -25.52 7.56
CA THR A 213 -5.70 -25.73 6.91
C THR A 213 -5.09 -24.41 6.42
N LEU A 214 -5.90 -23.52 5.83
CA LEU A 214 -5.44 -22.19 5.42
C LEU A 214 -5.08 -21.31 6.63
N VAL A 215 -5.89 -21.34 7.69
CA VAL A 215 -5.61 -20.60 8.95
C VAL A 215 -4.33 -21.11 9.61
N GLN A 216 -4.10 -22.42 9.63
CA GLN A 216 -2.87 -23.03 10.13
C GLN A 216 -1.65 -22.58 9.29
N THR A 217 -1.79 -22.55 7.98
CA THR A 217 -0.75 -22.04 7.08
C THR A 217 -0.46 -20.58 7.39
N LEU A 218 -1.47 -19.73 7.54
CA LEU A 218 -1.31 -18.31 7.92
C LEU A 218 -0.56 -18.19 9.26
N GLY A 219 -0.96 -18.95 10.28
CA GLY A 219 -0.28 -18.97 11.57
C GLY A 219 1.19 -19.37 11.46
N SER A 220 1.49 -20.38 10.66
CA SER A 220 2.87 -20.84 10.42
C SER A 220 3.72 -19.77 9.71
N ARG A 221 3.15 -19.05 8.73
CA ARG A 221 3.83 -17.95 8.02
C ARG A 221 4.02 -16.74 8.92
N THR A 222 3.05 -16.42 9.76
CA THR A 222 3.16 -15.36 10.78
C THR A 222 4.26 -15.67 11.79
N ALA A 223 4.34 -16.90 12.27
CA ALA A 223 5.42 -17.33 13.17
C ALA A 223 6.81 -17.27 12.48
N ALA A 224 6.89 -17.61 11.21
CA ALA A 224 8.13 -17.48 10.42
C ALA A 224 8.52 -16.00 10.25
N LEU A 225 7.56 -15.10 10.00
CA LEU A 225 7.80 -13.65 9.96
C LEU A 225 8.32 -13.11 11.30
N HIS A 226 7.69 -13.49 12.41
CA HIS A 226 8.15 -13.08 13.74
C HIS A 226 9.58 -13.54 14.03
N ARG A 227 9.94 -14.77 13.63
CA ARG A 227 11.32 -15.26 13.76
C ARG A 227 12.31 -14.46 12.92
N ALA A 228 11.93 -14.13 11.65
CA ALA A 228 12.78 -13.32 10.79
C ALA A 228 13.02 -11.91 11.39
N LEU A 229 11.97 -11.27 11.90
CA LEU A 229 12.06 -9.96 12.56
C LEU A 229 12.76 -10.02 13.93
N GLY A 230 12.69 -11.15 14.63
CA GLY A 230 13.32 -11.35 15.94
C GLY A 230 14.78 -11.81 15.86
N THR A 231 15.36 -11.98 14.66
CA THR A 231 16.75 -12.39 14.50
C THR A 231 17.68 -11.18 14.48
N PRO A 232 18.66 -11.07 15.41
CA PRO A 232 19.63 -9.99 15.40
C PRO A 232 20.45 -9.96 14.11
N THR A 233 20.63 -8.79 13.54
CA THR A 233 21.34 -8.59 12.26
C THR A 233 22.49 -7.60 12.33
N GLY A 234 22.67 -6.92 13.47
CA GLY A 234 23.57 -5.78 13.63
C GLY A 234 23.03 -4.49 13.02
N ARG A 235 21.76 -4.47 12.61
CA ARG A 235 21.08 -3.27 12.11
C ARG A 235 20.19 -2.71 13.20
N ALA A 236 20.61 -1.62 13.84
CA ALA A 236 19.94 -1.03 14.98
C ALA A 236 18.44 -0.74 14.77
N ALA A 237 18.02 -0.46 13.52
CA ALA A 237 16.62 -0.22 13.18
C ALA A 237 15.74 -1.49 13.23
N PHE A 238 16.34 -2.69 13.16
CA PHE A 238 15.64 -3.97 13.08
C PHE A 238 16.03 -4.96 14.17
N ASP A 239 17.13 -4.70 14.87
CA ASP A 239 17.55 -5.59 15.93
C ASP A 239 16.55 -5.55 17.09
N PRO A 240 16.14 -6.73 17.60
CA PRO A 240 15.16 -6.81 18.68
C PRO A 240 15.70 -6.17 19.96
N VAL A 241 14.86 -5.35 20.58
CA VAL A 241 15.13 -4.74 21.88
C VAL A 241 14.31 -5.48 22.95
N PRO A 242 14.93 -5.82 24.11
CA PRO A 242 14.19 -6.45 25.21
C PRO A 242 13.02 -5.59 25.67
N PHE A 243 11.82 -6.17 25.77
CA PHE A 243 10.64 -5.50 26.26
C PHE A 243 10.59 -5.57 27.79
N GLY A 244 10.99 -4.49 28.44
CA GLY A 244 11.16 -4.39 29.90
C GLY A 244 9.88 -4.11 30.67
N ALA A 245 10.02 -3.90 31.97
CA ALA A 245 8.91 -3.54 32.86
C ALA A 245 8.34 -2.15 32.53
N ASP A 246 9.22 -1.20 32.24
CA ASP A 246 8.85 0.18 31.89
C ASP A 246 8.09 0.25 30.56
N ASP A 247 8.52 -0.54 29.58
CA ASP A 247 7.82 -0.64 28.28
C ASP A 247 6.40 -1.21 28.45
N ARG A 248 6.23 -2.22 29.32
CA ARG A 248 4.91 -2.76 29.63
C ARG A 248 4.02 -1.76 30.34
N ALA A 249 4.57 -1.01 31.30
CA ALA A 249 3.85 0.04 32.00
C ALA A 249 3.43 1.17 31.04
N ALA A 250 4.34 1.60 30.18
CA ALA A 250 4.07 2.63 29.18
C ALA A 250 3.00 2.18 28.17
N ALA A 251 3.10 0.96 27.65
CA ALA A 251 2.11 0.37 26.73
C ALA A 251 0.73 0.25 27.41
N GLY A 252 0.69 -0.23 28.67
CA GLY A 252 -0.54 -0.31 29.46
C GLY A 252 -1.19 1.05 29.68
N SER A 253 -0.39 2.05 30.04
CA SER A 253 -0.85 3.44 30.22
C SER A 253 -1.38 4.04 28.92
N ALA A 254 -0.70 3.83 27.80
CA ALA A 254 -1.14 4.31 26.49
C ALA A 254 -2.50 3.72 26.09
N VAL A 255 -2.68 2.40 26.26
CA VAL A 255 -3.96 1.71 25.96
C VAL A 255 -5.07 2.27 26.86
N GLN A 256 -4.81 2.44 28.16
CA GLN A 256 -5.80 3.00 29.10
C GLN A 256 -6.19 4.44 28.74
N THR A 257 -5.23 5.26 28.35
CA THR A 257 -5.46 6.65 27.93
C THR A 257 -6.36 6.72 26.70
N VAL A 258 -6.03 5.95 25.66
CA VAL A 258 -6.82 5.90 24.44
C VAL A 258 -8.22 5.32 24.71
N GLY A 259 -8.29 4.25 25.53
CA GLY A 259 -9.57 3.62 25.91
C GLY A 259 -10.48 4.60 26.64
N ARG A 260 -9.98 5.31 27.65
CA ARG A 260 -10.75 6.33 28.38
C ARG A 260 -11.23 7.44 27.46
N ALA A 261 -10.32 8.03 26.68
CA ALA A 261 -10.68 9.08 25.73
C ALA A 261 -11.76 8.65 24.73
N THR A 262 -11.71 7.39 24.27
CA THR A 262 -12.72 6.82 23.37
C THR A 262 -14.07 6.67 24.05
N LEU A 263 -14.09 6.15 25.29
CA LEU A 263 -15.32 5.99 26.08
C LEU A 263 -15.94 7.35 26.42
N ASP A 264 -15.13 8.33 26.84
CA ASP A 264 -15.57 9.70 27.12
C ASP A 264 -16.19 10.34 25.87
N ARG A 265 -15.55 10.12 24.70
CA ARG A 265 -16.08 10.61 23.43
C ARG A 265 -17.39 9.95 23.05
N LEU A 266 -17.50 8.64 23.26
CA LEU A 266 -18.74 7.89 23.04
C LEU A 266 -19.87 8.40 23.94
N ALA A 267 -19.61 8.60 25.23
CA ALA A 267 -20.57 9.15 26.17
C ALA A 267 -21.07 10.55 25.75
N GLN A 268 -20.17 11.40 25.26
CA GLN A 268 -20.56 12.72 24.72
C GLN A 268 -21.45 12.64 23.47
N LEU A 269 -21.22 11.64 22.60
CA LEU A 269 -21.98 11.48 21.37
C LEU A 269 -23.31 10.72 21.58
N GLN A 270 -23.44 9.92 22.65
CA GLN A 270 -24.60 9.09 22.93
C GLN A 270 -25.96 9.81 22.83
N PRO A 271 -26.13 11.05 23.37
CA PRO A 271 -27.40 11.78 23.26
C PRO A 271 -27.83 12.07 21.81
N GLY A 272 -26.87 12.20 20.89
CA GLY A 272 -27.12 12.46 19.47
C GLY A 272 -27.35 11.20 18.61
N LEU A 273 -27.18 10.00 19.17
CA LEU A 273 -27.37 8.74 18.42
C LEU A 273 -28.87 8.42 18.23
N PRO A 274 -29.23 7.74 17.14
CA PRO A 274 -30.57 7.15 16.97
C PRO A 274 -30.96 6.27 18.16
N ALA A 275 -32.24 6.24 18.52
CA ALA A 275 -32.73 5.51 19.70
C ALA A 275 -32.32 4.03 19.71
N ALA A 276 -32.28 3.37 18.54
CA ALA A 276 -31.86 1.98 18.40
C ALA A 276 -30.40 1.72 18.78
N LEU A 277 -29.54 2.77 18.79
CA LEU A 277 -28.10 2.67 19.10
C LEU A 277 -27.78 3.19 20.51
N ARG A 278 -28.76 3.65 21.28
CA ARG A 278 -28.57 4.19 22.64
C ARG A 278 -28.65 3.13 23.73
N SER A 279 -29.02 1.89 23.37
CA SER A 279 -29.11 0.82 24.38
C SER A 279 -27.73 0.53 24.97
N PRO A 280 -27.58 0.44 26.30
CA PRO A 280 -26.30 0.03 26.89
C PRO A 280 -26.03 -1.43 26.49
N VAL A 281 -24.79 -1.68 26.07
CA VAL A 281 -24.25 -3.05 25.96
C VAL A 281 -23.98 -3.56 27.37
#